data_7c6fe0c30b9dc1088e1065be6277d074
#
_entry.id   7c6fe0c30b9dc1088e1065be6277d074
#
_cell.length_a   1.000
_cell.length_b   1.000
_cell.length_c   1.000
_cell.angle_alpha   90.00
_cell.angle_beta   90.00
_cell.angle_gamma   90.00
#
_symmetry.space_group_name_H-M   'P 1'
#
loop_
_entity.id
_entity.type
_entity.pdbx_description
1 polymer ?
#
loop_
_entity_poly.entity_id
_entity_poly.type
_entity_poly.pdbx_seq_one_letter_code
_entity_poly.pdbx_strand_id
1 'polypeptide(L)'
;MLKITLKTWFAKIVVISTALFAMQSVMANDNPYLLMQNASDKLFSDIKANQAKITQDPNYLKNIVRQDLMPYVHVNYAGSLVLGQHFKTTTPEQRNKFFTAFDQFIVQAYAQALTMYKDQKVEIEQPKDVSDSKVSIRVKVIQSGNQAPINLNFYWRKNSKDGKWQVYDMAAEGVSMVDTKKQEWSSILRKDGIDALTEQVQKAANVPVTLNK
;
A
#
# COMPACT_ATOMS: atom_id res chain seq x y z
N MET A 1 67.01 -8.04 34.25
CA MET A 1 66.00 -6.96 34.40
C MET A 1 65.26 -6.76 33.07
N LEU A 2 64.09 -7.32 32.96
CA LEU A 2 63.30 -7.20 31.75
C LEU A 2 62.01 -6.44 32.13
N LYS A 3 61.92 -5.17 31.81
CA LYS A 3 60.68 -4.37 31.96
C LYS A 3 59.80 -4.61 30.76
N ILE A 4 58.82 -5.48 30.91
CA ILE A 4 57.76 -5.66 29.92
C ILE A 4 56.70 -4.60 30.21
N THR A 5 56.55 -3.67 29.31
CA THR A 5 55.60 -2.54 29.37
C THR A 5 54.17 -3.01 29.10
N LEU A 6 53.34 -2.87 30.11
CA LEU A 6 51.91 -3.24 30.18
C LEU A 6 50.98 -2.32 29.31
N LYS A 7 51.51 -1.68 28.27
CA LYS A 7 50.78 -0.66 27.49
C LYS A 7 50.19 -1.14 26.15
N THR A 8 50.42 -2.36 25.73
CA THR A 8 50.01 -2.83 24.40
C THR A 8 48.85 -3.83 24.39
N TRP A 9 48.27 -4.14 25.55
CA TRP A 9 47.19 -5.13 25.61
C TRP A 9 45.77 -4.53 25.65
N PHE A 10 45.63 -3.23 25.97
CA PHE A 10 44.33 -2.57 26.03
C PHE A 10 43.82 -2.06 24.66
N ALA A 11 44.67 -2.05 23.61
CA ALA A 11 44.26 -1.53 22.29
C ALA A 11 43.59 -2.58 21.36
N LYS A 12 43.50 -3.86 21.77
CA LYS A 12 42.94 -4.93 20.92
C LYS A 12 41.56 -5.45 21.37
N ILE A 13 41.01 -4.95 22.47
CA ILE A 13 39.71 -5.40 22.98
C ILE A 13 38.55 -4.43 22.60
N VAL A 14 38.85 -3.21 22.14
CA VAL A 14 37.82 -2.19 21.81
C VAL A 14 37.27 -2.34 20.40
N VAL A 15 37.87 -3.13 19.50
CA VAL A 15 37.43 -3.24 18.09
C VAL A 15 36.41 -4.37 17.86
N ILE A 16 36.15 -5.26 18.83
CA ILE A 16 35.21 -6.39 18.62
C ILE A 16 33.79 -6.12 19.13
N SER A 17 33.57 -5.04 19.90
CA SER A 17 32.24 -4.75 20.46
C SER A 17 31.35 -3.83 19.60
N THR A 18 31.84 -3.28 18.47
CA THR A 18 31.07 -2.42 17.60
C THR A 18 30.41 -3.12 16.39
N ALA A 19 30.68 -4.39 16.16
CA ALA A 19 30.14 -5.15 15.03
C ALA A 19 28.80 -5.88 15.34
N LEU A 20 28.34 -5.89 16.58
CA LEU A 20 27.12 -6.64 16.99
C LEU A 20 25.84 -5.79 17.07
N PHE A 21 25.92 -4.47 16.83
CA PHE A 21 24.74 -3.59 16.92
C PHE A 21 24.07 -3.28 15.56
N ALA A 22 24.62 -3.78 14.45
CA ALA A 22 24.08 -3.50 13.11
C ALA A 22 23.04 -4.52 12.58
N MET A 23 22.73 -5.58 13.33
CA MET A 23 21.83 -6.65 12.84
C MET A 23 20.39 -6.59 13.36
N GLN A 24 20.03 -5.64 14.21
CA GLN A 24 18.66 -5.58 14.76
C GLN A 24 17.70 -4.66 13.98
N SER A 25 18.19 -3.90 13.01
CA SER A 25 17.34 -2.94 12.28
C SER A 25 16.62 -3.54 11.04
N VAL A 26 16.93 -4.78 10.64
CA VAL A 26 16.36 -5.39 9.42
C VAL A 26 15.05 -6.13 9.69
N MET A 27 14.79 -6.56 10.93
CA MET A 27 13.61 -7.36 11.27
C MET A 27 12.34 -6.52 11.47
N ALA A 28 12.45 -5.24 11.84
CA ALA A 28 11.27 -4.38 12.09
C ALA A 28 10.52 -3.98 10.82
N ASN A 29 11.14 -4.06 9.65
CA ASN A 29 10.55 -3.63 8.37
C ASN A 29 9.87 -4.77 7.59
N ASP A 30 9.86 -6.00 8.10
CA ASP A 30 9.34 -7.18 7.38
C ASP A 30 8.00 -7.69 7.94
N ASN A 31 7.40 -6.98 8.90
CA ASN A 31 6.08 -7.33 9.43
C ASN A 31 4.98 -6.46 8.77
N PRO A 32 4.02 -7.06 8.03
CA PRO A 32 3.00 -6.30 7.32
C PRO A 32 2.06 -5.50 8.23
N TYR A 33 1.88 -5.90 9.49
CA TYR A 33 1.11 -5.12 10.47
C TYR A 33 1.81 -3.81 10.82
N LEU A 34 3.13 -3.84 11.01
CA LEU A 34 3.91 -2.62 11.28
C LEU A 34 4.00 -1.73 10.03
N LEU A 35 4.12 -2.32 8.84
CA LEU A 35 4.06 -1.57 7.58
C LEU A 35 2.70 -0.88 7.42
N MET A 36 1.60 -1.58 7.72
CA MET A 36 0.25 -1.01 7.68
C MET A 36 0.08 0.13 8.68
N GLN A 37 0.57 -0.04 9.91
CA GLN A 37 0.53 1.02 10.94
C GLN A 37 1.31 2.26 10.48
N ASN A 38 2.55 2.08 10.04
CA ASN A 38 3.40 3.19 9.58
C ASN A 38 2.80 3.92 8.38
N ALA A 39 2.27 3.19 7.40
CA ALA A 39 1.60 3.78 6.24
C ALA A 39 0.35 4.59 6.64
N SER A 40 -0.45 4.05 7.55
CA SER A 40 -1.65 4.70 8.09
C SER A 40 -1.29 5.98 8.86
N ASP A 41 -0.35 5.90 9.79
CA ASP A 41 0.07 7.04 10.62
C ASP A 41 0.61 8.18 9.75
N LYS A 42 1.46 7.83 8.76
CA LYS A 42 2.00 8.80 7.82
C LYS A 42 0.91 9.44 6.96
N LEU A 43 0.04 8.64 6.37
CA LEU A 43 -1.07 9.10 5.53
C LEU A 43 -1.94 10.12 6.25
N PHE A 44 -2.43 9.78 7.45
CA PHE A 44 -3.34 10.65 8.19
C PHE A 44 -2.64 11.89 8.76
N SER A 45 -1.35 11.77 9.14
CA SER A 45 -0.52 12.92 9.51
C SER A 45 -0.37 13.89 8.34
N ASP A 46 -0.07 13.39 7.13
CA ASP A 46 0.13 14.21 5.94
C ASP A 46 -1.18 14.85 5.46
N ILE A 47 -2.31 14.15 5.55
CA ILE A 47 -3.64 14.72 5.29
C ILE A 47 -3.91 15.87 6.26
N LYS A 48 -3.67 15.67 7.56
CA LYS A 48 -3.90 16.68 8.58
C LYS A 48 -3.01 17.90 8.40
N ALA A 49 -1.73 17.71 8.11
CA ALA A 49 -0.77 18.78 7.89
C ALA A 49 -1.05 19.62 6.62
N ASN A 50 -1.77 19.05 5.64
CA ASN A 50 -2.01 19.68 4.35
C ASN A 50 -3.49 20.05 4.10
N GLN A 51 -4.32 20.15 5.14
CA GLN A 51 -5.76 20.44 5.00
C GLN A 51 -6.05 21.71 4.18
N ALA A 52 -5.27 22.77 4.38
CA ALA A 52 -5.44 24.02 3.61
C ALA A 52 -5.23 23.81 2.10
N LYS A 53 -4.21 23.04 1.72
CA LYS A 53 -3.93 22.68 0.31
C LYS A 53 -5.02 21.79 -0.28
N ILE A 54 -5.48 20.79 0.49
CA ILE A 54 -6.54 19.87 0.07
C ILE A 54 -7.86 20.61 -0.14
N THR A 55 -8.17 21.59 0.73
CA THR A 55 -9.36 22.41 0.59
C THR A 55 -9.30 23.31 -0.66
N GLN A 56 -8.11 23.84 -0.98
CA GLN A 56 -7.88 24.67 -2.16
C GLN A 56 -7.88 23.85 -3.44
N ASP A 57 -7.21 22.68 -3.45
CA ASP A 57 -7.13 21.73 -4.55
C ASP A 57 -7.22 20.29 -4.04
N PRO A 58 -8.40 19.65 -4.11
CA PRO A 58 -8.56 18.26 -3.66
C PRO A 58 -7.67 17.25 -4.39
N ASN A 59 -7.17 17.57 -5.61
CA ASN A 59 -6.22 16.70 -6.30
C ASN A 59 -4.89 16.57 -5.57
N TYR A 60 -4.59 17.45 -4.60
CA TYR A 60 -3.42 17.31 -3.75
C TYR A 60 -3.40 15.96 -2.99
N LEU A 61 -4.56 15.38 -2.71
CA LEU A 61 -4.69 14.03 -2.14
C LEU A 61 -4.03 12.95 -3.03
N LYS A 62 -4.00 13.11 -4.35
CA LYS A 62 -3.28 12.17 -5.24
C LYS A 62 -1.78 12.12 -4.92
N ASN A 63 -1.18 13.26 -4.56
CA ASN A 63 0.24 13.31 -4.19
C ASN A 63 0.49 12.56 -2.87
N ILE A 64 -0.38 12.77 -1.87
CA ILE A 64 -0.31 12.06 -0.58
C ILE A 64 -0.47 10.55 -0.79
N VAL A 65 -1.50 10.12 -1.54
CA VAL A 65 -1.69 8.70 -1.87
C VAL A 65 -0.46 8.13 -2.59
N ARG A 66 0.07 8.86 -3.57
CA ARG A 66 1.26 8.42 -4.33
C ARG A 66 2.46 8.21 -3.42
N GLN A 67 2.66 9.10 -2.46
CA GLN A 67 3.82 9.09 -1.56
C GLN A 67 3.66 8.08 -0.43
N ASP A 68 2.47 7.97 0.17
CA ASP A 68 2.28 7.29 1.46
C ASP A 68 1.65 5.90 1.33
N LEU A 69 0.85 5.65 0.29
CA LEU A 69 0.18 4.36 0.09
C LEU A 69 0.78 3.53 -1.05
N MET A 70 1.05 4.15 -2.21
CA MET A 70 1.44 3.39 -3.40
C MET A 70 2.73 2.58 -3.27
N PRO A 71 3.73 2.96 -2.44
CA PRO A 71 4.91 2.12 -2.17
C PRO A 71 4.55 0.74 -1.57
N TYR A 72 3.41 0.64 -0.90
CA TYR A 72 2.92 -0.60 -0.28
C TYR A 72 1.94 -1.38 -1.16
N VAL A 73 1.59 -0.88 -2.36
CA VAL A 73 0.61 -1.53 -3.25
C VAL A 73 1.29 -2.36 -4.33
N HIS A 74 0.88 -3.62 -4.46
CA HIS A 74 1.35 -4.51 -5.51
C HIS A 74 0.50 -4.38 -6.78
N VAL A 75 0.61 -3.24 -7.46
CA VAL A 75 -0.22 -2.88 -8.63
C VAL A 75 -0.27 -3.98 -9.69
N ASN A 76 0.90 -4.50 -10.11
CA ASN A 76 0.97 -5.50 -11.17
C ASN A 76 0.28 -6.81 -10.78
N TYR A 77 0.38 -7.23 -9.51
CA TYR A 77 -0.30 -8.45 -9.07
C TYR A 77 -1.80 -8.23 -8.95
N ALA A 78 -2.25 -7.13 -8.35
CA ALA A 78 -3.67 -6.76 -8.29
C ALA A 78 -4.27 -6.66 -9.70
N GLY A 79 -3.61 -5.95 -10.62
CA GLY A 79 -4.01 -5.84 -12.01
C GLY A 79 -4.07 -7.18 -12.74
N SER A 80 -3.13 -8.10 -12.45
CA SER A 80 -3.16 -9.45 -13.05
C SER A 80 -4.38 -10.27 -12.58
N LEU A 81 -4.79 -10.09 -11.32
CA LEU A 81 -6.01 -10.72 -10.78
C LEU A 81 -7.27 -10.14 -11.43
N VAL A 82 -7.31 -8.83 -11.65
CA VAL A 82 -8.40 -8.15 -12.37
C VAL A 82 -8.53 -8.66 -13.80
N LEU A 83 -7.41 -8.78 -14.53
CA LEU A 83 -7.40 -9.32 -15.90
C LEU A 83 -7.81 -10.82 -15.94
N GLY A 84 -7.58 -11.56 -14.86
CA GLY A 84 -7.94 -12.96 -14.72
C GLY A 84 -7.42 -13.82 -15.88
N GLN A 85 -8.30 -14.56 -16.55
CA GLN A 85 -7.93 -15.43 -17.68
C GLN A 85 -7.35 -14.67 -18.89
N HIS A 86 -7.75 -13.40 -19.07
CA HIS A 86 -7.28 -12.55 -20.17
C HIS A 86 -5.81 -12.17 -20.03
N PHE A 87 -5.23 -12.27 -18.82
CA PHE A 87 -3.81 -12.00 -18.58
C PHE A 87 -2.90 -12.86 -19.49
N LYS A 88 -3.26 -14.12 -19.73
CA LYS A 88 -2.45 -15.05 -20.55
C LYS A 88 -2.52 -14.75 -22.05
N THR A 89 -3.58 -14.12 -22.51
CA THR A 89 -3.83 -13.84 -23.94
C THR A 89 -3.38 -12.45 -24.38
N THR A 90 -2.86 -11.64 -23.45
CA THR A 90 -2.36 -10.28 -23.71
C THR A 90 -0.83 -10.26 -23.85
N THR A 91 -0.31 -9.31 -24.62
CA THR A 91 1.14 -9.11 -24.76
C THR A 91 1.73 -8.43 -23.52
N PRO A 92 3.07 -8.53 -23.29
CA PRO A 92 3.73 -7.78 -22.22
C PRO A 92 3.50 -6.27 -22.32
N GLU A 93 3.52 -5.71 -23.53
CA GLU A 93 3.32 -4.28 -23.79
C GLU A 93 1.90 -3.84 -23.39
N GLN A 94 0.90 -4.62 -23.76
CA GLN A 94 -0.50 -4.37 -23.39
C GLN A 94 -0.68 -4.41 -21.87
N ARG A 95 -0.10 -5.41 -21.20
CA ARG A 95 -0.15 -5.50 -19.74
C ARG A 95 0.53 -4.31 -19.07
N ASN A 96 1.69 -3.88 -19.57
CA ASN A 96 2.41 -2.74 -19.00
C ASN A 96 1.59 -1.44 -19.14
N LYS A 97 0.96 -1.19 -20.29
CA LYS A 97 0.05 -0.06 -20.48
C LYS A 97 -1.12 -0.11 -19.50
N PHE A 98 -1.75 -1.28 -19.38
CA PHE A 98 -2.85 -1.48 -18.43
C PHE A 98 -2.40 -1.24 -16.99
N PHE A 99 -1.27 -1.79 -16.56
CA PHE A 99 -0.78 -1.60 -15.18
C PHE A 99 -0.45 -0.14 -14.88
N THR A 100 0.05 0.61 -15.86
CA THR A 100 0.29 2.05 -15.72
C THR A 100 -1.02 2.81 -15.53
N ALA A 101 -2.03 2.54 -16.34
CA ALA A 101 -3.35 3.15 -16.20
C ALA A 101 -4.04 2.72 -14.88
N PHE A 102 -3.90 1.46 -14.50
CA PHE A 102 -4.47 0.91 -13.27
C PHE A 102 -3.82 1.50 -12.01
N ASP A 103 -2.51 1.73 -12.01
CA ASP A 103 -1.79 2.44 -10.95
C ASP A 103 -2.36 3.85 -10.74
N GLN A 104 -2.53 4.60 -11.81
CA GLN A 104 -3.11 5.95 -11.75
C GLN A 104 -4.58 5.93 -11.30
N PHE A 105 -5.34 4.92 -11.73
CA PHE A 105 -6.72 4.70 -11.30
C PHE A 105 -6.81 4.43 -9.79
N ILE A 106 -5.93 3.57 -9.24
CA ILE A 106 -5.87 3.32 -7.80
C ILE A 106 -5.60 4.62 -7.04
N VAL A 107 -4.64 5.43 -7.49
CA VAL A 107 -4.34 6.73 -6.88
C VAL A 107 -5.57 7.64 -6.87
N GLN A 108 -6.27 7.74 -8.00
CA GLN A 108 -7.47 8.57 -8.11
C GLN A 108 -8.59 8.05 -7.18
N ALA A 109 -8.85 6.75 -7.19
CA ALA A 109 -9.90 6.13 -6.38
C ALA A 109 -9.67 6.31 -4.88
N TYR A 110 -8.43 6.08 -4.40
CA TYR A 110 -8.08 6.30 -2.99
C TYR A 110 -8.12 7.80 -2.63
N ALA A 111 -7.61 8.68 -3.49
CA ALA A 111 -7.67 10.12 -3.25
C ALA A 111 -9.14 10.59 -3.13
N GLN A 112 -10.04 10.11 -3.99
CA GLN A 112 -11.46 10.42 -3.89
C GLN A 112 -12.08 9.86 -2.60
N ALA A 113 -11.75 8.63 -2.19
CA ALA A 113 -12.23 8.05 -0.95
C ALA A 113 -11.77 8.84 0.29
N LEU A 114 -10.53 9.33 0.29
CA LEU A 114 -9.96 10.12 1.39
C LEU A 114 -10.60 11.50 1.55
N THR A 115 -11.34 12.01 0.56
CA THR A 115 -12.13 13.26 0.74
C THR A 115 -13.22 13.12 1.79
N MET A 116 -13.63 11.89 2.11
CA MET A 116 -14.63 11.59 3.16
C MET A 116 -14.02 11.52 4.56
N TYR A 117 -12.71 11.53 4.67
CA TYR A 117 -12.02 11.48 5.96
C TYR A 117 -12.17 12.82 6.71
N LYS A 118 -12.72 12.77 7.92
CA LYS A 118 -12.96 13.90 8.82
C LYS A 118 -12.47 13.57 10.24
N ASP A 119 -11.18 13.24 10.36
CA ASP A 119 -10.54 12.85 11.62
C ASP A 119 -11.19 11.63 12.33
N GLN A 120 -11.81 10.72 11.58
CA GLN A 120 -12.31 9.47 12.14
C GLN A 120 -11.15 8.66 12.75
N LYS A 121 -11.42 8.03 13.89
CA LYS A 121 -10.47 7.09 14.49
C LYS A 121 -10.35 5.86 13.61
N VAL A 122 -9.12 5.51 13.26
CA VAL A 122 -8.79 4.29 12.52
C VAL A 122 -8.14 3.30 13.48
N GLU A 123 -8.72 2.11 13.59
CA GLU A 123 -8.22 1.04 14.44
C GLU A 123 -7.69 -0.10 13.57
N ILE A 124 -6.40 -0.37 13.68
CA ILE A 124 -5.73 -1.45 12.97
C ILE A 124 -5.60 -2.64 13.92
N GLU A 125 -5.82 -3.84 13.40
CA GLU A 125 -5.63 -5.09 14.14
C GLU A 125 -4.22 -5.16 14.74
N GLN A 126 -4.12 -5.65 15.98
CA GLN A 126 -2.84 -5.77 16.68
C GLN A 126 -1.86 -6.65 15.89
N PRO A 127 -0.57 -6.30 15.90
CA PRO A 127 0.48 -7.09 15.26
C PRO A 127 0.48 -8.53 15.73
N LYS A 128 0.71 -9.45 14.78
CA LYS A 128 0.85 -10.88 15.01
C LYS A 128 2.12 -11.38 14.34
N ASP A 129 2.61 -12.52 14.80
CA ASP A 129 3.65 -13.23 14.09
C ASP A 129 3.10 -13.74 12.74
N VAL A 130 3.89 -13.57 11.70
CA VAL A 130 3.50 -13.95 10.34
C VAL A 130 4.46 -15.02 9.83
N SER A 131 3.97 -16.25 9.74
CA SER A 131 4.69 -17.39 9.15
C SER A 131 4.39 -17.57 7.67
N ASP A 132 3.20 -17.15 7.22
CA ASP A 132 2.72 -17.33 5.87
C ASP A 132 3.16 -16.20 4.94
N SER A 133 3.18 -16.48 3.64
CA SER A 133 3.46 -15.49 2.59
C SER A 133 2.27 -14.59 2.25
N LYS A 134 1.13 -14.77 2.93
CA LYS A 134 -0.09 -13.97 2.79
C LYS A 134 -0.73 -13.74 4.15
N VAL A 135 -1.27 -12.54 4.35
CA VAL A 135 -2.00 -12.17 5.56
C VAL A 135 -3.14 -11.20 5.22
N SER A 136 -4.22 -11.28 5.98
CA SER A 136 -5.29 -10.30 5.97
C SER A 136 -5.24 -9.48 7.25
N ILE A 137 -5.19 -8.15 7.13
CA ILE A 137 -5.15 -7.21 8.25
C ILE A 137 -6.46 -6.45 8.30
N ARG A 138 -7.15 -6.53 9.43
CA ARG A 138 -8.42 -5.85 9.65
C ARG A 138 -8.18 -4.42 10.12
N VAL A 139 -8.99 -3.52 9.55
CA VAL A 139 -9.01 -2.11 9.92
C VAL A 139 -10.46 -1.69 10.13
N LYS A 140 -10.74 -0.95 11.20
CA LYS A 140 -12.04 -0.35 11.46
C LYS A 140 -11.92 1.16 11.39
N VAL A 141 -12.80 1.78 10.61
CA VAL A 141 -12.97 3.22 10.60
C VAL A 141 -14.17 3.57 11.46
N ILE A 142 -13.91 4.16 12.63
CA ILE A 142 -14.95 4.52 13.60
C ILE A 142 -15.65 5.78 13.13
N GLN A 143 -16.93 5.65 12.84
CA GLN A 143 -17.76 6.77 12.39
C GLN A 143 -18.19 7.66 13.57
N SER A 144 -18.48 8.93 13.30
CA SER A 144 -19.02 9.84 14.30
C SER A 144 -20.50 9.53 14.60
N GLY A 145 -20.91 9.79 15.85
CA GLY A 145 -22.29 9.51 16.31
C GLY A 145 -22.56 8.02 16.49
N ASN A 146 -23.80 7.59 16.21
CA ASN A 146 -24.26 6.20 16.37
C ASN A 146 -24.13 5.36 15.08
N GLN A 147 -23.28 5.78 14.13
CA GLN A 147 -23.09 5.03 12.89
C GLN A 147 -22.18 3.82 13.13
N ALA A 148 -22.49 2.70 12.46
CA ALA A 148 -21.65 1.52 12.50
C ALA A 148 -20.25 1.80 11.94
N PRO A 149 -19.18 1.23 12.53
CA PRO A 149 -17.85 1.32 11.97
C PRO A 149 -17.81 0.70 10.56
N ILE A 150 -16.98 1.27 9.68
CA ILE A 150 -16.68 0.66 8.38
C ILE A 150 -15.57 -0.38 8.61
N ASN A 151 -15.81 -1.61 8.19
CA ASN A 151 -14.86 -2.70 8.29
C ASN A 151 -14.11 -2.86 6.97
N LEU A 152 -12.79 -2.77 7.03
CA LEU A 152 -11.89 -2.97 5.91
C LEU A 152 -10.98 -4.17 6.19
N ASN A 153 -10.69 -4.97 5.16
CA ASN A 153 -9.68 -6.01 5.21
C ASN A 153 -8.65 -5.73 4.12
N PHE A 154 -7.39 -5.57 4.49
CA PHE A 154 -6.29 -5.40 3.56
C PHE A 154 -5.56 -6.73 3.38
N TYR A 155 -5.49 -7.23 2.15
CA TYR A 155 -4.83 -8.49 1.81
C TYR A 155 -3.42 -8.22 1.35
N TRP A 156 -2.47 -8.66 2.17
CA TRP A 156 -1.03 -8.52 1.93
C TRP A 156 -0.43 -9.82 1.42
N ARG A 157 0.60 -9.69 0.62
CA ARG A 157 1.45 -10.81 0.22
C ARG A 157 2.91 -10.44 0.26
N LYS A 158 3.75 -11.43 0.58
CA LYS A 158 5.19 -11.32 0.43
C LYS A 158 5.55 -11.57 -1.04
N ASN A 159 6.20 -10.62 -1.67
CA ASN A 159 6.64 -10.74 -3.05
C ASN A 159 7.80 -11.74 -3.12
N SER A 160 7.66 -12.80 -3.93
CA SER A 160 8.67 -13.85 -4.05
C SER A 160 9.98 -13.43 -4.73
N LYS A 161 9.98 -12.25 -5.41
CA LYS A 161 11.15 -11.74 -6.12
C LYS A 161 12.08 -10.93 -5.23
N ASP A 162 11.53 -10.08 -4.38
CA ASP A 162 12.29 -9.12 -3.56
C ASP A 162 11.99 -9.21 -2.05
N GLY A 163 11.13 -10.13 -1.65
CA GLY A 163 10.76 -10.36 -0.26
C GLY A 163 9.87 -9.29 0.38
N LYS A 164 9.46 -8.26 -0.34
CA LYS A 164 8.68 -7.15 0.20
C LYS A 164 7.22 -7.55 0.44
N TRP A 165 6.66 -7.11 1.54
CA TRP A 165 5.24 -7.19 1.80
C TRP A 165 4.50 -6.06 1.09
N GLN A 166 3.46 -6.41 0.33
CA GLN A 166 2.63 -5.44 -0.39
C GLN A 166 1.16 -5.85 -0.38
N VAL A 167 0.28 -4.86 -0.30
CA VAL A 167 -1.17 -5.03 -0.43
C VAL A 167 -1.51 -5.33 -1.88
N TYR A 168 -2.34 -6.33 -2.11
CA TYR A 168 -2.81 -6.66 -3.46
C TYR A 168 -4.33 -6.56 -3.62
N ASP A 169 -5.07 -6.48 -2.50
CA ASP A 169 -6.51 -6.28 -2.51
C ASP A 169 -6.96 -5.61 -1.21
N MET A 170 -8.10 -4.98 -1.25
CA MET A 170 -8.83 -4.47 -0.09
C MET A 170 -10.30 -4.87 -0.23
N ALA A 171 -10.89 -5.37 0.84
CA ALA A 171 -12.33 -5.55 0.92
C ALA A 171 -12.95 -4.53 1.88
N ALA A 172 -14.03 -3.90 1.45
CA ALA A 172 -14.88 -3.06 2.30
C ALA A 172 -16.19 -3.80 2.57
N GLU A 173 -16.54 -3.96 3.84
CA GLU A 173 -17.72 -4.74 4.29
C GLU A 173 -17.77 -6.15 3.64
N GLY A 174 -16.60 -6.78 3.48
CA GLY A 174 -16.46 -8.12 2.87
C GLY A 174 -16.45 -8.15 1.34
N VAL A 175 -16.62 -7.02 0.66
CA VAL A 175 -16.63 -6.93 -0.81
C VAL A 175 -15.22 -6.58 -1.32
N SER A 176 -14.57 -7.51 -2.02
CA SER A 176 -13.24 -7.32 -2.62
C SER A 176 -13.28 -6.28 -3.73
N MET A 177 -12.33 -5.34 -3.71
CA MET A 177 -12.19 -4.33 -4.77
C MET A 177 -11.65 -4.94 -6.05
N VAL A 178 -10.74 -5.90 -5.96
CA VAL A 178 -10.19 -6.63 -7.11
C VAL A 178 -11.29 -7.43 -7.81
N ASP A 179 -12.09 -8.20 -7.05
CA ASP A 179 -13.17 -8.99 -7.63
C ASP A 179 -14.28 -8.10 -8.22
N THR A 180 -14.59 -6.99 -7.56
CA THR A 180 -15.54 -5.99 -8.08
C THR A 180 -15.06 -5.45 -9.43
N LYS A 181 -13.80 -5.03 -9.55
CA LYS A 181 -13.27 -4.52 -10.82
C LYS A 181 -13.15 -5.59 -11.88
N LYS A 182 -12.80 -6.83 -11.52
CA LYS A 182 -12.80 -7.98 -12.44
C LYS A 182 -14.17 -8.24 -13.04
N GLN A 183 -15.23 -8.17 -12.22
CA GLN A 183 -16.61 -8.35 -12.69
C GLN A 183 -17.07 -7.18 -13.56
N GLU A 184 -16.86 -5.94 -13.06
CA GLU A 184 -17.24 -4.71 -13.77
C GLU A 184 -16.61 -4.60 -15.16
N TRP A 185 -15.34 -4.99 -15.28
CA TRP A 185 -14.59 -4.85 -16.54
C TRP A 185 -14.58 -6.12 -17.41
N SER A 186 -15.22 -7.20 -16.96
CA SER A 186 -15.27 -8.46 -17.71
C SER A 186 -15.93 -8.33 -19.08
N SER A 187 -16.93 -7.47 -19.20
CA SER A 187 -17.66 -7.27 -20.47
C SER A 187 -16.79 -6.59 -21.52
N ILE A 188 -16.11 -5.50 -21.16
CA ILE A 188 -15.22 -4.79 -22.08
C ILE A 188 -14.00 -5.65 -22.46
N LEU A 189 -13.40 -6.35 -21.48
CA LEU A 189 -12.30 -7.28 -21.76
C LEU A 189 -12.67 -8.36 -22.78
N ARG A 190 -13.89 -8.88 -22.69
CA ARG A 190 -14.35 -9.95 -23.58
C ARG A 190 -14.72 -9.45 -24.97
N LYS A 191 -15.33 -8.24 -25.07
CA LYS A 191 -15.84 -7.70 -26.34
C LYS A 191 -14.78 -6.89 -27.09
N ASP A 192 -14.07 -6.03 -26.38
CA ASP A 192 -13.28 -4.96 -26.99
C ASP A 192 -11.77 -5.10 -26.66
N GLY A 193 -11.42 -6.05 -25.75
CA GLY A 193 -10.04 -6.37 -25.39
C GLY A 193 -9.42 -5.42 -24.38
N ILE A 194 -8.14 -5.69 -24.07
CA ILE A 194 -7.40 -4.98 -23.01
C ILE A 194 -7.08 -3.53 -23.38
N ASP A 195 -6.89 -3.21 -24.65
CA ASP A 195 -6.53 -1.84 -25.06
C ASP A 195 -7.71 -0.89 -24.81
N ALA A 196 -8.94 -1.31 -25.15
CA ALA A 196 -10.16 -0.56 -24.85
C ALA A 196 -10.39 -0.42 -23.33
N LEU A 197 -10.14 -1.49 -22.55
CA LEU A 197 -10.19 -1.39 -21.10
C LEU A 197 -9.14 -0.41 -20.57
N THR A 198 -7.92 -0.44 -21.09
CA THR A 198 -6.85 0.46 -20.68
C THR A 198 -7.24 1.93 -20.88
N GLU A 199 -7.84 2.26 -22.01
CA GLU A 199 -8.35 3.61 -22.29
C GLU A 199 -9.46 4.01 -21.31
N GLN A 200 -10.39 3.11 -21.00
CA GLN A 200 -11.46 3.37 -20.03
C GLN A 200 -10.88 3.62 -18.62
N VAL A 201 -9.94 2.79 -18.18
CA VAL A 201 -9.26 2.91 -16.89
C VAL A 201 -8.47 4.22 -16.82
N GLN A 202 -7.77 4.58 -17.91
CA GLN A 202 -7.04 5.85 -17.99
C GLN A 202 -7.98 7.07 -17.91
N LYS A 203 -9.12 7.02 -18.57
CA LYS A 203 -10.15 8.07 -18.47
C LYS A 203 -10.65 8.22 -17.03
N ALA A 204 -10.90 7.10 -16.34
CA ALA A 204 -11.32 7.11 -14.94
C ALA A 204 -10.23 7.66 -14.01
N ALA A 205 -8.95 7.34 -14.26
CA ALA A 205 -7.81 7.88 -13.52
C ALA A 205 -7.64 9.40 -13.65
N ASN A 206 -8.05 9.96 -14.78
CA ASN A 206 -7.93 11.39 -15.08
C ASN A 206 -9.09 12.23 -14.49
N VAL A 207 -10.09 11.59 -13.89
CA VAL A 207 -11.19 12.32 -13.25
C VAL A 207 -10.62 13.14 -12.07
N PRO A 208 -10.96 14.43 -11.97
CA PRO A 208 -10.55 15.25 -10.84
C PRO A 208 -11.12 14.72 -9.52
N VAL A 209 -10.34 14.85 -8.46
CA VAL A 209 -10.83 14.63 -7.09
C VAL A 209 -11.69 15.80 -6.68
N THR A 210 -12.87 15.54 -6.13
CA THR A 210 -13.82 16.56 -5.69
C THR A 210 -14.20 16.34 -4.23
N LEU A 211 -14.28 17.41 -3.46
CA LEU A 211 -14.81 17.33 -2.09
C LEU A 211 -16.32 17.07 -2.18
N ASN A 212 -16.78 16.04 -1.49
CA ASN A 212 -18.21 15.83 -1.27
C ASN A 212 -18.75 16.98 -0.38
N LYS A 213 -19.71 17.71 -0.90
CA LYS A 213 -20.42 18.76 -0.19
C LYS A 213 -21.33 18.17 0.88
#